data_ebe366e8e31c325be01a56f0a5cdb545
#
_entry.id   ebe366e8e31c325be01a56f0a5cdb545
#
_cell.length_a   1.000
_cell.length_b   1.000
_cell.length_c   1.000
_cell.angle_alpha   90.00
_cell.angle_beta   90.00
_cell.angle_gamma   90.00
#
_symmetry.space_group_name_H-M   'P 1'
#
loop_
_entity.id
_entity.type
_entity.pdbx_description
1 polymer ?
#
loop_
_entity_poly.entity_id
_entity_poly.type
_entity_poly.pdbx_seq_one_letter_code
_entity_poly.pdbx_strand_id
1 'polypeptide(L)'
;MSGFICPRCGEHTDIFGSGGGETMAREMGVAFLGRIPIEPQVVTASDGGTPVVESHPHSETAKSFGRVVRRLLEPELEQAAVEADDGNQEGDMKIAIPIAQGNLCLHFGHCEQFALFAVDAGQKKILGKEMLDPPQHEPGVFPRWLSEKGADVILTGGMGARAQSLFNQAGVKVVTGVPAMDPEKVVLDYLNGTLQAGANVCDH
;
A
#
# COMPACT_ATOMS: atom_id res chain seq x y z
N MET A 1 -0.07 20.63 7.12
CA MET A 1 -1.04 19.93 6.26
C MET A 1 -0.28 19.33 5.11
N SER A 2 -0.49 18.05 4.84
CA SER A 2 0.43 17.22 4.05
C SER A 2 -0.25 16.62 2.82
N GLY A 3 -0.99 17.41 2.06
CA GLY A 3 -1.69 16.99 0.88
C GLY A 3 -3.22 16.99 1.04
N PHE A 4 -3.90 16.81 -0.07
CA PHE A 4 -5.37 16.82 -0.17
C PHE A 4 -5.86 15.44 -0.65
N ILE A 5 -6.91 14.93 -0.02
CA ILE A 5 -7.57 13.70 -0.45
C ILE A 5 -8.88 14.05 -1.14
N CYS A 6 -9.00 13.64 -2.41
CA CYS A 6 -10.20 13.88 -3.20
C CYS A 6 -11.39 13.06 -2.65
N PRO A 7 -12.52 13.69 -2.27
CA PRO A 7 -13.65 12.96 -1.70
C PRO A 7 -14.40 12.09 -2.73
N ARG A 8 -14.10 12.27 -4.03
CA ARG A 8 -14.76 11.51 -5.10
C ARG A 8 -14.02 10.23 -5.46
N CYS A 9 -12.68 10.28 -5.53
CA CYS A 9 -11.85 9.14 -5.98
C CYS A 9 -10.82 8.67 -4.96
N GLY A 10 -10.65 9.37 -3.82
CA GLY A 10 -9.66 9.04 -2.81
C GLY A 10 -8.21 9.38 -3.22
N GLU A 11 -8.01 10.01 -4.38
CA GLU A 11 -6.68 10.37 -4.85
C GLU A 11 -6.02 11.40 -3.93
N HIS A 12 -4.77 11.10 -3.55
CA HIS A 12 -3.95 12.00 -2.76
C HIS A 12 -3.17 12.95 -3.67
N THR A 13 -3.24 14.26 -3.41
CA THR A 13 -2.55 15.30 -4.18
C THR A 13 -1.77 16.22 -3.26
N ASP A 14 -0.48 16.36 -3.50
CA ASP A 14 0.42 17.25 -2.73
C ASP A 14 0.31 18.70 -3.19
N ILE A 15 -0.81 19.37 -2.83
CA ILE A 15 -1.10 20.75 -3.25
C ILE A 15 -0.16 21.80 -2.64
N PHE A 16 0.58 21.47 -1.59
CA PHE A 16 1.53 22.37 -0.90
C PHE A 16 2.98 21.88 -1.00
N GLY A 17 3.28 20.92 -1.87
CA GLY A 17 4.54 20.19 -1.89
C GLY A 17 4.64 19.15 -0.76
N SER A 18 5.66 18.31 -0.76
CA SER A 18 5.86 17.24 0.20
C SER A 18 7.25 17.30 0.86
N GLY A 19 7.39 16.70 2.05
CA GLY A 19 8.68 16.51 2.73
C GLY A 19 9.25 17.71 3.50
N GLY A 20 8.70 18.92 3.34
CA GLY A 20 9.25 20.12 4.00
C GLY A 20 9.25 20.05 5.54
N GLY A 21 8.17 19.53 6.13
CA GLY A 21 8.07 19.35 7.59
C GLY A 21 9.04 18.30 8.14
N GLU A 22 9.28 17.23 7.41
CA GLU A 22 10.24 16.17 7.80
C GLU A 22 11.68 16.67 7.70
N THR A 23 12.01 17.41 6.63
CA THR A 23 13.32 18.02 6.47
C THR A 23 13.58 19.00 7.62
N MET A 24 12.61 19.86 7.92
CA MET A 24 12.72 20.81 9.03
C MET A 24 12.87 20.11 10.37
N ALA A 25 12.10 19.07 10.65
CA ALA A 25 12.19 18.29 11.89
C ALA A 25 13.58 17.66 12.05
N ARG A 26 14.13 17.11 10.97
CA ARG A 26 15.49 16.55 10.93
C ARG A 26 16.55 17.62 11.18
N GLU A 27 16.45 18.77 10.53
CA GLU A 27 17.39 19.89 10.70
C GLU A 27 17.37 20.45 12.13
N MET A 28 16.18 20.47 12.74
CA MET A 28 15.99 20.95 14.11
C MET A 28 16.27 19.90 15.20
N GLY A 29 16.51 18.65 14.83
CA GLY A 29 16.72 17.53 15.76
C GLY A 29 15.50 17.21 16.61
N VAL A 30 14.28 17.42 16.08
CA VAL A 30 13.02 17.10 16.74
C VAL A 30 12.30 15.94 16.05
N ALA A 31 11.50 15.18 16.81
CA ALA A 31 10.75 14.07 16.26
C ALA A 31 9.68 14.56 15.24
N PHE A 32 9.63 13.94 14.08
CA PHE A 32 8.55 14.15 13.13
C PHE A 32 7.39 13.22 13.49
N LEU A 33 6.27 13.78 13.94
CA LEU A 33 5.14 12.98 14.46
C LEU A 33 4.23 12.39 13.37
N GLY A 34 4.28 12.90 12.16
CA GLY A 34 3.48 12.39 11.04
C GLY A 34 2.90 13.47 10.15
N ARG A 35 2.19 13.02 9.11
CA ARG A 35 1.50 13.86 8.12
C ARG A 35 0.00 13.78 8.35
N ILE A 36 -0.69 14.91 8.28
CA ILE A 36 -2.15 15.00 8.41
C ILE A 36 -2.68 15.55 7.08
N PRO A 37 -3.41 14.76 6.28
CA PRO A 37 -3.99 15.21 5.03
C PRO A 37 -5.18 16.14 5.27
N ILE A 38 -5.55 16.90 4.23
CA ILE A 38 -6.76 17.72 4.21
C ILE A 38 -7.86 16.92 3.53
N GLU A 39 -8.98 16.77 4.23
CA GLU A 39 -10.22 16.20 3.70
C GLU A 39 -11.36 17.21 3.93
N PRO A 40 -12.32 17.38 3.00
CA PRO A 40 -13.46 18.30 3.17
C PRO A 40 -14.30 18.02 4.43
N GLN A 41 -14.33 16.76 4.87
CA GLN A 41 -15.03 16.32 6.08
C GLN A 41 -14.48 16.98 7.35
N VAL A 42 -13.19 17.34 7.36
CA VAL A 42 -12.55 18.05 8.50
C VAL A 42 -13.21 19.42 8.70
N VAL A 43 -13.41 20.15 7.61
CA VAL A 43 -14.05 21.48 7.63
C VAL A 43 -15.47 21.35 8.14
N THR A 44 -16.26 20.45 7.55
CA THR A 44 -17.68 20.25 7.93
C THR A 44 -17.81 19.84 9.41
N ALA A 45 -16.96 18.94 9.89
CA ALA A 45 -16.96 18.49 11.27
C ALA A 45 -16.55 19.62 12.23
N SER A 46 -15.52 20.40 11.87
CA SER A 46 -15.05 21.54 12.68
C SER A 46 -16.09 22.64 12.76
N ASP A 47 -16.73 23.00 11.67
CA ASP A 47 -17.81 24.01 11.63
C ASP A 47 -19.03 23.54 12.43
N GLY A 48 -19.30 22.23 12.46
CA GLY A 48 -20.34 21.62 13.27
C GLY A 48 -19.97 21.44 14.75
N GLY A 49 -18.75 21.80 15.15
CA GLY A 49 -18.26 21.66 16.52
C GLY A 49 -18.02 20.21 16.97
N THR A 50 -17.95 19.27 16.01
CA THR A 50 -17.69 17.84 16.30
C THR A 50 -16.30 17.47 15.82
N PRO A 51 -15.42 16.86 16.67
CA PRO A 51 -14.10 16.43 16.24
C PRO A 51 -14.17 15.40 15.11
N VAL A 52 -13.30 15.55 14.10
CA VAL A 52 -13.26 14.61 12.94
C VAL A 52 -12.98 13.18 13.36
N VAL A 53 -12.23 12.98 14.42
CA VAL A 53 -11.91 11.65 14.96
C VAL A 53 -13.13 10.92 15.54
N GLU A 54 -14.16 11.66 15.93
CA GLU A 54 -15.41 11.14 16.45
C GLU A 54 -16.47 11.00 15.35
N SER A 55 -16.62 12.05 14.51
CA SER A 55 -17.61 12.07 13.44
C SER A 55 -17.26 11.18 12.25
N HIS A 56 -15.95 11.06 11.94
CA HIS A 56 -15.43 10.28 10.79
C HIS A 56 -14.21 9.45 11.18
N PRO A 57 -14.35 8.44 12.09
CA PRO A 57 -13.22 7.70 12.66
C PRO A 57 -12.41 6.90 11.62
N HIS A 58 -13.03 6.60 10.48
CA HIS A 58 -12.40 5.84 9.39
C HIS A 58 -11.75 6.71 8.31
N SER A 59 -11.83 8.05 8.42
CA SER A 59 -11.16 8.95 7.49
C SER A 59 -9.63 8.89 7.64
N GLU A 60 -8.90 9.19 6.58
CA GLU A 60 -7.43 9.20 6.63
C GLU A 60 -6.90 10.28 7.58
N THR A 61 -7.60 11.40 7.67
CA THR A 61 -7.30 12.44 8.67
C THR A 61 -7.43 11.91 10.09
N ALA A 62 -8.54 11.23 10.44
CA ALA A 62 -8.76 10.68 11.78
C ALA A 62 -7.70 9.62 12.14
N LYS A 63 -7.38 8.72 11.22
CA LYS A 63 -6.30 7.74 11.38
C LYS A 63 -4.95 8.41 11.60
N SER A 64 -4.65 9.47 10.85
CA SER A 64 -3.40 10.23 10.99
C SER A 64 -3.29 10.92 12.36
N PHE A 65 -4.38 11.49 12.86
CA PHE A 65 -4.43 12.01 14.23
C PHE A 65 -4.16 10.90 15.26
N GLY A 66 -4.77 9.74 15.09
CA GLY A 66 -4.54 8.58 15.97
C GLY A 66 -3.06 8.16 16.03
N ARG A 67 -2.39 8.15 14.86
CA ARG A 67 -0.94 7.86 14.79
C ARG A 67 -0.11 8.91 15.55
N VAL A 68 -0.40 10.19 15.33
CA VAL A 68 0.31 11.28 16.04
C VAL A 68 0.12 11.19 17.56
N VAL A 69 -1.12 10.92 18.02
CA VAL A 69 -1.42 10.76 19.44
C VAL A 69 -0.68 9.57 20.04
N ARG A 70 -0.66 8.42 19.34
CA ARG A 70 0.07 7.23 19.79
C ARG A 70 1.56 7.53 19.97
N ARG A 71 2.19 8.20 19.02
CA ARG A 71 3.59 8.62 19.10
C ARG A 71 3.89 9.54 20.29
N LEU A 72 2.94 10.38 20.67
CA LEU A 72 3.09 11.24 21.83
C LEU A 72 2.92 10.53 23.18
N LEU A 73 2.04 9.52 23.23
CA LEU A 73 1.73 8.80 24.46
C LEU A 73 2.70 7.66 24.77
N GLU A 74 3.32 7.07 23.74
CA GLU A 74 4.15 5.87 23.85
C GLU A 74 5.55 6.08 23.22
N PRO A 75 6.33 7.10 23.65
CA PRO A 75 7.62 7.39 23.02
C PRO A 75 8.68 6.30 23.23
N GLU A 76 8.51 5.43 24.23
CA GLU A 76 9.49 4.38 24.55
C GLU A 76 9.22 3.05 23.82
N LEU A 77 8.01 2.82 23.32
CA LEU A 77 7.68 1.60 22.56
C LEU A 77 8.13 1.69 21.09
N GLU A 78 8.39 2.87 20.57
CA GLU A 78 8.80 3.07 19.19
C GLU A 78 10.28 2.76 18.89
N GLN A 79 11.16 2.70 19.90
CA GLN A 79 12.52 2.21 19.64
C GLN A 79 12.57 0.70 19.36
N ALA A 80 11.51 -0.04 19.77
CA ALA A 80 11.34 -1.46 19.43
C ALA A 80 10.26 -1.67 18.33
N ALA A 81 9.36 -0.71 18.10
CA ALA A 81 8.26 -0.78 17.14
C ALA A 81 8.57 -0.09 15.80
N VAL A 82 9.72 0.57 15.67
CA VAL A 82 10.27 1.01 14.36
C VAL A 82 10.56 -0.19 13.45
N GLU A 83 10.59 -1.40 14.03
CA GLU A 83 10.71 -2.66 13.26
C GLU A 83 9.37 -3.35 12.97
N ALA A 84 8.21 -2.86 13.43
CA ALA A 84 6.95 -3.61 13.34
C ALA A 84 5.65 -2.84 13.00
N ASP A 85 5.64 -1.50 12.87
CA ASP A 85 4.42 -0.77 12.44
C ASP A 85 4.72 0.16 11.26
N ASP A 86 4.59 -0.42 10.11
CA ASP A 86 4.82 0.16 8.82
C ASP A 86 3.55 0.78 8.24
N GLY A 87 3.23 1.95 8.73
CA GLY A 87 2.28 2.84 8.11
C GLY A 87 2.95 3.70 7.04
N ASN A 88 3.12 3.16 5.84
CA ASN A 88 3.32 3.89 4.58
C ASN A 88 4.30 5.09 4.62
N GLN A 89 5.61 4.79 4.74
CA GLN A 89 6.65 5.74 4.34
C GLN A 89 6.61 5.86 2.81
N GLU A 90 6.74 7.07 2.28
CA GLU A 90 7.01 7.26 0.84
C GLU A 90 8.28 6.50 0.47
N GLY A 91 8.10 5.31 -0.07
CA GLY A 91 9.17 4.38 -0.42
C GLY A 91 8.81 2.93 -0.16
N ASP A 92 8.07 2.63 0.90
CA ASP A 92 7.71 1.26 1.21
C ASP A 92 6.38 0.87 0.53
N MET A 93 6.47 -0.11 -0.33
CA MET A 93 5.35 -0.64 -1.11
C MET A 93 5.27 -2.13 -0.87
N LYS A 94 4.05 -2.68 -0.79
CA LYS A 94 3.85 -4.12 -0.72
C LYS A 94 3.44 -4.67 -2.07
N ILE A 95 4.26 -5.58 -2.58
CA ILE A 95 4.04 -6.23 -3.87
C ILE A 95 3.59 -7.67 -3.64
N ALA A 96 2.39 -8.01 -4.12
CA ALA A 96 1.86 -9.37 -4.09
C ALA A 96 2.19 -10.11 -5.38
N ILE A 97 2.62 -11.36 -5.26
CA ILE A 97 2.90 -12.26 -6.40
C ILE A 97 2.22 -13.61 -6.15
N PRO A 98 1.34 -14.07 -7.06
CA PRO A 98 0.81 -15.43 -6.99
C PRO A 98 1.90 -16.43 -7.31
N ILE A 99 2.06 -17.44 -6.47
CA ILE A 99 3.10 -18.46 -6.55
C ILE A 99 2.50 -19.83 -6.86
N ALA A 100 3.15 -20.55 -7.77
CA ALA A 100 2.95 -21.98 -8.00
C ALA A 100 4.31 -22.64 -8.23
N GLN A 101 4.55 -23.75 -7.55
CA GLN A 101 5.83 -24.50 -7.65
C GLN A 101 7.08 -23.64 -7.40
N GLY A 102 6.98 -22.67 -6.50
CA GLY A 102 8.09 -21.77 -6.12
C GLY A 102 8.35 -20.60 -7.08
N ASN A 103 7.66 -20.50 -8.21
CA ASN A 103 7.77 -19.42 -9.20
C ASN A 103 6.49 -18.61 -9.32
N LEU A 104 6.57 -17.45 -9.99
CA LEU A 104 5.39 -16.66 -10.34
C LEU A 104 4.43 -17.51 -11.16
N CYS A 105 3.17 -17.57 -10.72
CA CYS A 105 2.11 -18.30 -11.41
C CYS A 105 1.60 -17.54 -12.63
N LEU A 106 1.55 -18.20 -13.79
CA LEU A 106 1.06 -17.59 -15.04
C LEU A 106 -0.43 -17.30 -15.01
N HIS A 107 -1.21 -18.05 -14.23
CA HIS A 107 -2.66 -17.88 -14.13
C HIS A 107 -3.04 -17.54 -12.69
N PHE A 108 -3.53 -16.33 -12.46
CA PHE A 108 -3.90 -15.82 -11.13
C PHE A 108 -4.82 -16.75 -10.33
N GLY A 109 -5.76 -17.42 -10.99
CA GLY A 109 -6.73 -18.32 -10.34
C GLY A 109 -6.20 -19.70 -9.95
N HIS A 110 -4.96 -20.07 -10.28
CA HIS A 110 -4.38 -21.37 -10.03
C HIS A 110 -3.14 -21.33 -9.13
N CYS A 111 -2.94 -20.23 -8.41
CA CYS A 111 -1.83 -20.12 -7.47
C CYS A 111 -2.04 -20.97 -6.21
N GLU A 112 -0.96 -21.55 -5.70
CA GLU A 112 -0.95 -22.31 -4.45
C GLU A 112 -0.85 -21.38 -3.24
N GLN A 113 -0.05 -20.31 -3.37
CA GLN A 113 0.21 -19.33 -2.32
C GLN A 113 0.41 -17.94 -2.93
N PHE A 114 0.44 -16.92 -2.08
CA PHE A 114 0.89 -15.58 -2.45
C PHE A 114 2.16 -15.23 -1.69
N ALA A 115 3.15 -14.67 -2.38
CA ALA A 115 4.26 -14.01 -1.75
C ALA A 115 3.98 -12.51 -1.66
N LEU A 116 4.00 -11.96 -0.46
CA LEU A 116 3.87 -10.52 -0.20
C LEU A 116 5.26 -9.98 0.14
N PHE A 117 5.77 -9.10 -0.69
CA PHE A 117 7.08 -8.47 -0.52
C PHE A 117 6.89 -7.05 0.00
N ALA A 118 7.50 -6.76 1.14
CA ALA A 118 7.71 -5.38 1.58
C ALA A 118 8.96 -4.84 0.87
N VAL A 119 8.86 -3.72 0.18
CA VAL A 119 9.94 -3.16 -0.63
C VAL A 119 10.08 -1.67 -0.39
N ASP A 120 11.33 -1.19 -0.36
CA ASP A 120 11.65 0.23 -0.43
C ASP A 120 11.78 0.62 -1.92
N ALA A 121 10.79 1.35 -2.43
CA ALA A 121 10.77 1.78 -3.83
C ALA A 121 11.84 2.86 -4.12
N GLY A 122 12.22 3.66 -3.12
CA GLY A 122 13.26 4.69 -3.24
C GLY A 122 14.66 4.08 -3.33
N GLN A 123 14.96 3.09 -2.47
CA GLN A 123 16.23 2.37 -2.47
C GLN A 123 16.23 1.15 -3.42
N LYS A 124 15.09 0.81 -4.00
CA LYS A 124 14.90 -0.36 -4.89
C LYS A 124 15.33 -1.67 -4.23
N LYS A 125 14.93 -1.86 -2.98
CA LYS A 125 15.37 -2.98 -2.14
C LYS A 125 14.18 -3.74 -1.58
N ILE A 126 14.31 -5.06 -1.49
CA ILE A 126 13.37 -5.92 -0.77
C ILE A 126 13.72 -5.84 0.72
N LEU A 127 12.75 -5.45 1.55
CA LEU A 127 12.86 -5.35 3.00
C LEU A 127 12.44 -6.64 3.70
N GLY A 128 11.42 -7.31 3.15
CA GLY A 128 10.90 -8.55 3.72
C GLY A 128 10.05 -9.33 2.72
N LYS A 129 9.79 -10.60 3.05
CA LYS A 129 8.95 -11.52 2.27
C LYS A 129 8.09 -12.33 3.22
N GLU A 130 6.79 -12.33 3.00
CA GLU A 130 5.81 -13.14 3.72
C GLU A 130 5.10 -14.08 2.74
N MET A 131 4.97 -15.36 3.10
CA MET A 131 4.19 -16.31 2.32
C MET A 131 2.78 -16.42 2.93
N LEU A 132 1.76 -16.22 2.10
CA LEU A 132 0.37 -16.18 2.50
C LEU A 132 -0.40 -17.33 1.85
N ASP A 133 -1.08 -18.12 2.67
CA ASP A 133 -2.01 -19.13 2.17
C ASP A 133 -3.33 -18.45 1.77
N PRO A 134 -3.77 -18.60 0.52
CA PRO A 134 -4.98 -17.96 0.06
C PRO A 134 -6.22 -18.57 0.73
N PRO A 135 -7.26 -17.76 0.99
CA PRO A 135 -8.56 -18.28 1.39
C PRO A 135 -9.19 -19.11 0.25
N GLN A 136 -10.28 -19.81 0.54
CA GLN A 136 -11.01 -20.56 -0.50
C GLN A 136 -11.33 -19.66 -1.69
N HIS A 137 -11.09 -20.20 -2.89
CA HIS A 137 -11.25 -19.46 -4.13
C HIS A 137 -12.72 -19.15 -4.42
N GLU A 138 -13.14 -17.94 -4.07
CA GLU A 138 -14.44 -17.37 -4.45
C GLU A 138 -14.24 -16.10 -5.29
N PRO A 139 -15.12 -15.81 -6.25
CA PRO A 139 -15.03 -14.61 -7.06
C PRO A 139 -14.98 -13.33 -6.20
N GLY A 140 -13.90 -12.55 -6.29
CA GLY A 140 -13.74 -11.28 -5.59
C GLY A 140 -13.11 -11.36 -4.18
N VAL A 141 -12.86 -12.55 -3.65
CA VAL A 141 -12.23 -12.71 -2.33
C VAL A 141 -10.76 -12.29 -2.34
N PHE A 142 -9.97 -12.70 -3.32
CA PHE A 142 -8.55 -12.38 -3.38
C PHE A 142 -8.24 -10.87 -3.49
N PRO A 143 -8.94 -10.07 -4.32
CA PRO A 143 -8.72 -8.63 -4.36
C PRO A 143 -8.92 -7.95 -3.00
N ARG A 144 -10.01 -8.28 -2.32
CA ARG A 144 -10.30 -7.74 -1.00
C ARG A 144 -9.28 -8.19 0.04
N TRP A 145 -9.01 -9.49 0.10
CA TRP A 145 -8.07 -10.08 1.06
C TRP A 145 -6.65 -9.55 0.91
N LEU A 146 -6.13 -9.41 -0.33
CA LEU A 146 -4.80 -8.84 -0.56
C LEU A 146 -4.75 -7.33 -0.25
N SER A 147 -5.83 -6.59 -0.51
CA SER A 147 -5.96 -5.21 -0.08
C SER A 147 -5.97 -5.08 1.45
N GLU A 148 -6.68 -5.96 2.17
CA GLU A 148 -6.69 -6.01 3.64
C GLU A 148 -5.30 -6.37 4.22
N LYS A 149 -4.46 -7.11 3.47
CA LYS A 149 -3.05 -7.37 3.80
C LYS A 149 -2.12 -6.20 3.46
N GLY A 150 -2.66 -5.15 2.85
CA GLY A 150 -1.93 -3.94 2.49
C GLY A 150 -1.13 -4.06 1.18
N ALA A 151 -1.51 -4.95 0.27
CA ALA A 151 -0.87 -5.01 -1.04
C ALA A 151 -1.21 -3.76 -1.87
N ASP A 152 -0.18 -3.07 -2.37
CA ASP A 152 -0.30 -1.89 -3.24
C ASP A 152 -0.26 -2.27 -4.73
N VAL A 153 0.51 -3.32 -5.03
CA VAL A 153 0.70 -3.82 -6.40
C VAL A 153 0.59 -5.33 -6.43
N ILE A 154 -0.04 -5.87 -7.47
CA ILE A 154 0.04 -7.29 -7.80
C ILE A 154 0.71 -7.50 -9.15
N LEU A 155 1.73 -8.38 -9.19
CA LEU A 155 2.45 -8.78 -10.39
C LEU A 155 2.05 -10.22 -10.75
N THR A 156 1.50 -10.43 -11.95
CA THR A 156 0.98 -11.74 -12.36
C THR A 156 1.19 -12.00 -13.86
N GLY A 157 1.27 -13.26 -14.26
CA GLY A 157 1.35 -13.61 -15.68
C GLY A 157 0.06 -13.31 -16.44
N GLY A 158 -1.08 -13.67 -15.88
CA GLY A 158 -2.39 -13.39 -16.47
C GLY A 158 -3.49 -13.27 -15.44
N MET A 159 -4.41 -12.33 -15.69
CA MET A 159 -5.58 -12.10 -14.85
C MET A 159 -6.78 -11.68 -15.70
N GLY A 160 -7.93 -12.30 -15.45
CA GLY A 160 -9.17 -11.96 -16.14
C GLY A 160 -9.63 -10.53 -15.83
N ALA A 161 -10.26 -9.85 -16.79
CA ALA A 161 -10.68 -8.46 -16.71
C ALA A 161 -11.53 -8.13 -15.46
N ARG A 162 -12.40 -9.06 -15.04
CA ARG A 162 -13.22 -8.88 -13.82
C ARG A 162 -12.37 -8.79 -12.55
N ALA A 163 -11.34 -9.63 -12.42
CA ALA A 163 -10.45 -9.61 -11.27
C ALA A 163 -9.60 -8.34 -11.26
N GLN A 164 -9.08 -7.91 -12.42
CA GLN A 164 -8.36 -6.64 -12.57
C GLN A 164 -9.22 -5.46 -12.11
N SER A 165 -10.48 -5.42 -12.52
CA SER A 165 -11.43 -4.37 -12.13
C SER A 165 -11.64 -4.31 -10.61
N LEU A 166 -11.74 -5.47 -9.95
CA LEU A 166 -11.92 -5.57 -8.51
C LEU A 166 -10.65 -5.15 -7.74
N PHE A 167 -9.46 -5.48 -8.22
CA PHE A 167 -8.21 -5.01 -7.65
C PHE A 167 -8.07 -3.49 -7.76
N ASN A 168 -8.37 -2.92 -8.93
CA ASN A 168 -8.34 -1.48 -9.13
C ASN A 168 -9.34 -0.75 -8.22
N GLN A 169 -10.55 -1.31 -8.01
CA GLN A 169 -11.53 -0.77 -7.07
C GLN A 169 -11.07 -0.87 -5.61
N ALA A 170 -10.27 -1.87 -5.28
CA ALA A 170 -9.65 -2.05 -3.97
C ALA A 170 -8.38 -1.20 -3.77
N GLY A 171 -7.98 -0.39 -4.75
CA GLY A 171 -6.79 0.46 -4.71
C GLY A 171 -5.47 -0.28 -5.00
N VAL A 172 -5.53 -1.54 -5.44
CA VAL A 172 -4.35 -2.35 -5.77
C VAL A 172 -4.04 -2.25 -7.26
N LYS A 173 -2.85 -1.79 -7.60
CA LYS A 173 -2.37 -1.71 -8.99
C LYS A 173 -2.10 -3.10 -9.56
N VAL A 174 -2.61 -3.40 -10.73
CA VAL A 174 -2.41 -4.69 -11.41
C VAL A 174 -1.40 -4.57 -12.55
N VAL A 175 -0.41 -5.45 -12.57
CA VAL A 175 0.55 -5.63 -13.68
C VAL A 175 0.44 -7.05 -14.18
N THR A 176 -0.02 -7.23 -15.41
CA THR A 176 -0.18 -8.53 -16.09
C THR A 176 0.94 -8.76 -17.11
N GLY A 177 1.05 -9.98 -17.62
CA GLY A 177 2.04 -10.33 -18.64
C GLY A 177 3.44 -10.58 -18.07
N VAL A 178 3.57 -10.77 -16.76
CA VAL A 178 4.85 -11.05 -16.13
C VAL A 178 5.24 -12.52 -16.39
N PRO A 179 6.45 -12.80 -16.89
CA PRO A 179 6.87 -14.17 -17.17
C PRO A 179 7.05 -14.99 -15.89
N ALA A 180 6.86 -16.32 -15.99
CA ALA A 180 7.12 -17.25 -14.89
C ALA A 180 8.61 -17.27 -14.57
N MET A 181 9.00 -16.62 -13.49
CA MET A 181 10.38 -16.58 -13.00
C MET A 181 10.40 -16.45 -11.48
N ASP A 182 11.60 -16.44 -10.91
CA ASP A 182 11.81 -16.27 -9.47
C ASP A 182 11.12 -14.98 -8.97
N PRO A 183 10.29 -15.05 -7.92
CA PRO A 183 9.52 -13.91 -7.42
C PRO A 183 10.37 -12.72 -6.97
N GLU A 184 11.53 -12.98 -6.35
CA GLU A 184 12.43 -11.91 -5.87
C GLU A 184 13.03 -11.15 -7.05
N LYS A 185 13.38 -11.88 -8.12
CA LYS A 185 13.87 -11.26 -9.34
C LYS A 185 12.78 -10.41 -10.01
N VAL A 186 11.54 -10.89 -10.05
CA VAL A 186 10.39 -10.14 -10.58
C VAL A 186 10.21 -8.82 -9.84
N VAL A 187 10.28 -8.85 -8.50
CA VAL A 187 10.18 -7.64 -7.67
C VAL A 187 11.31 -6.66 -7.96
N LEU A 188 12.56 -7.13 -8.02
CA LEU A 188 13.71 -6.28 -8.30
C LEU A 188 13.64 -5.67 -9.72
N ASP A 189 13.23 -6.46 -10.72
CA ASP A 189 13.06 -5.95 -12.09
C ASP A 189 11.95 -4.91 -12.16
N TYR A 190 10.86 -5.08 -11.40
CA TYR A 190 9.78 -4.10 -11.29
C TYR A 190 10.29 -2.79 -10.66
N LEU A 191 11.00 -2.86 -9.54
CA LEU A 191 11.57 -1.69 -8.85
C LEU A 191 12.60 -0.94 -9.70
N ASN A 192 13.35 -1.67 -10.51
CA ASN A 192 14.34 -1.07 -11.43
C ASN A 192 13.71 -0.51 -12.71
N GLY A 193 12.45 -0.81 -12.99
CA GLY A 193 11.80 -0.44 -14.25
C GLY A 193 12.26 -1.28 -15.45
N THR A 194 12.90 -2.43 -15.20
CA THR A 194 13.42 -3.35 -16.23
C THR A 194 12.49 -4.54 -16.50
N LEU A 195 11.39 -4.65 -15.72
CA LEU A 195 10.42 -5.73 -15.89
C LEU A 195 9.76 -5.66 -17.28
N GLN A 196 10.01 -6.68 -18.09
CA GLN A 196 9.35 -6.83 -19.39
C GLN A 196 8.02 -7.58 -19.19
N ALA A 197 6.93 -6.84 -19.12
CA ALA A 197 5.60 -7.39 -19.15
C ALA A 197 5.16 -7.65 -20.60
N GLY A 198 4.78 -8.88 -20.89
CA GLY A 198 4.21 -9.28 -22.17
C GLY A 198 2.70 -9.05 -22.27
N ALA A 199 2.05 -9.74 -23.20
CA ALA A 199 0.59 -9.75 -23.29
C ALA A 199 -0.02 -10.49 -22.09
N ASN A 200 -1.22 -10.08 -21.67
CA ASN A 200 -1.99 -10.77 -20.64
C ASN A 200 -2.36 -12.18 -21.12
N VAL A 201 -1.90 -13.22 -20.42
CA VAL A 201 -2.12 -14.63 -20.83
C VAL A 201 -3.59 -15.07 -20.68
N CYS A 202 -4.42 -14.29 -20.00
CA CYS A 202 -5.83 -14.59 -19.72
C CYS A 202 -6.83 -13.71 -20.51
N ASP A 203 -6.42 -13.07 -21.60
CA ASP A 203 -7.34 -12.37 -22.51
C ASP A 203 -8.00 -13.37 -23.47
N HIS A 204 -9.04 -14.03 -22.97
CA HIS A 204 -9.99 -14.81 -23.77
C HIS A 204 -11.42 -14.40 -23.43
#